data_3bc02d58d0f082512d3df3d505d94ab3
#
_entry.id   3bc02d58d0f082512d3df3d505d94ab3
#
_cell.length_a   1.000
_cell.length_b   1.000
_cell.length_c   1.000
_cell.angle_alpha   90.00
_cell.angle_beta   90.00
_cell.angle_gamma   90.00
#
_symmetry.space_group_name_H-M   'P 1'
#
loop_
_entity.id
_entity.type
_entity.pdbx_description
1 polymer ?
#
loop_
_entity_poly.entity_id
_entity_poly.type
_entity_poly.pdbx_seq_one_letter_code
_entity_poly.pdbx_strand_id
1 'polypeptide(L)'
;MARSRPGRTPKVAGIAAAAAIACALSGVRTLEAQGNGRNAHWYMGNYSNEVLVWDEATEKVVDRIPVKRPISLRLDVSEDRSRLYVMDPFFETIEIIALPSKESIGEFTLSEGSTRTWIRSFQVHPSQEWMAMFVQSRTKLADRYRIDEPTILRFDLATYEVTDTIPWPDEETRRSANFRFSPDGDLLYMFTDDLIALDSETFEEVDRWDITEPLEPGLGEMRLPFGQSPYQEEDGVYTGLFRMTDPLQNRRLMGIATVDLAGQDVEFHPIGPSEGVSFVLSPDGTKGYGLKSEIGHYEMWKFDLLDRRVAGRIAFAGRPRMALMPSADGTKLYIYNAGSTIDIYDEETFEFLRTVTLDADMTSVVVVPDPG
;
A
#
# COMPACT_ATOMS: atom_id res chain seq x y z
N MET A 1 -9.14 -53.09 65.13
CA MET A 1 -8.14 -52.39 65.93
C MET A 1 -7.99 -51.00 65.37
N ALA A 2 -8.59 -50.11 66.07
CA ALA A 2 -8.06 -48.98 66.87
C ALA A 2 -7.53 -47.85 65.95
N ARG A 3 -7.83 -46.60 66.11
CA ARG A 3 -8.46 -45.75 67.14
C ARG A 3 -8.83 -44.43 66.48
N SER A 4 -9.97 -43.93 66.81
CA SER A 4 -10.43 -42.54 66.68
C SER A 4 -9.59 -41.53 67.43
N ARG A 5 -9.47 -40.31 66.94
CA ARG A 5 -9.36 -39.09 67.78
C ARG A 5 -9.99 -37.87 67.09
N PRO A 6 -10.52 -36.95 67.92
CA PRO A 6 -11.61 -36.07 67.51
C PRO A 6 -11.20 -34.64 67.18
N GLY A 7 -12.18 -33.92 66.67
CA GLY A 7 -12.23 -32.58 66.19
C GLY A 7 -11.72 -31.43 67.05
N ARG A 8 -11.51 -30.34 66.35
CA ARG A 8 -11.55 -29.00 66.89
C ARG A 8 -12.22 -28.05 65.87
N THR A 9 -13.38 -27.57 66.22
CA THR A 9 -14.03 -26.43 65.64
C THR A 9 -13.37 -25.14 66.13
N PRO A 10 -13.13 -24.14 65.31
CA PRO A 10 -12.99 -22.76 65.80
C PRO A 10 -14.23 -21.93 65.51
N LYS A 11 -14.46 -21.10 66.48
CA LYS A 11 -15.57 -20.17 66.71
C LYS A 11 -15.74 -19.14 65.60
N VAL A 12 -17.00 -18.91 65.24
CA VAL A 12 -17.48 -17.72 64.48
C VAL A 12 -17.34 -16.50 65.39
N ALA A 13 -16.61 -15.48 64.88
CA ALA A 13 -16.69 -14.13 65.40
C ALA A 13 -17.28 -13.26 64.29
N GLY A 14 -18.49 -12.81 64.50
CA GLY A 14 -19.15 -11.85 63.63
C GLY A 14 -18.56 -10.46 63.77
N ILE A 15 -18.27 -9.83 62.65
CA ILE A 15 -18.08 -8.39 62.59
C ILE A 15 -19.02 -7.89 61.49
N ALA A 16 -20.03 -7.15 61.92
CA ALA A 16 -20.89 -6.38 61.05
C ALA A 16 -20.11 -5.15 60.58
N ALA A 17 -19.82 -5.07 59.26
CA ALA A 17 -19.31 -3.86 58.65
C ALA A 17 -20.38 -3.30 57.74
N ALA A 18 -20.89 -2.12 58.07
CA ALA A 18 -21.80 -1.35 57.23
C ALA A 18 -21.06 -0.88 55.99
N ALA A 19 -21.49 -1.37 54.82
CA ALA A 19 -20.98 -0.90 53.53
C ALA A 19 -21.74 0.36 53.14
N ALA A 20 -21.08 1.50 53.20
CA ALA A 20 -21.53 2.74 52.57
C ALA A 20 -21.33 2.60 51.07
N ILE A 21 -22.41 2.55 50.29
CA ILE A 21 -22.39 2.59 48.83
C ILE A 21 -22.11 4.05 48.44
N ALA A 22 -20.85 4.35 48.12
CA ALA A 22 -20.48 5.55 47.39
C ALA A 22 -20.71 5.28 45.92
N CYS A 23 -21.76 5.87 45.33
CA CYS A 23 -21.92 5.99 43.88
C CYS A 23 -20.79 6.88 43.34
N ALA A 24 -19.67 6.28 42.96
CA ALA A 24 -18.71 6.91 42.10
C ALA A 24 -19.32 6.97 40.69
N LEU A 25 -19.74 8.14 40.28
CA LEU A 25 -19.94 8.48 38.86
C LEU A 25 -18.58 8.33 38.19
N SER A 26 -18.32 7.14 37.66
CA SER A 26 -17.21 6.89 36.77
C SER A 26 -17.53 7.62 35.46
N GLY A 27 -16.97 8.83 35.35
CA GLY A 27 -16.88 9.45 34.05
C GLY A 27 -16.16 8.46 33.13
N VAL A 28 -16.84 8.01 32.12
CA VAL A 28 -16.26 7.31 30.97
C VAL A 28 -15.28 8.33 30.36
N ARG A 29 -14.03 8.30 30.77
CA ARG A 29 -12.96 8.87 29.95
C ARG A 29 -12.86 7.97 28.75
N THR A 30 -13.35 8.43 27.61
CA THR A 30 -12.89 7.94 26.31
C THR A 30 -11.36 8.09 26.37
N LEU A 31 -10.66 6.98 26.48
CA LEU A 31 -9.23 6.93 26.20
C LEU A 31 -9.14 7.23 24.69
N GLU A 32 -8.88 8.50 24.35
CA GLU A 32 -8.39 8.80 23.02
C GLU A 32 -7.10 7.99 22.87
N ALA A 33 -7.05 7.15 21.83
CA ALA A 33 -5.85 6.44 21.50
C ALA A 33 -4.71 7.47 21.36
N GLN A 34 -3.66 7.33 22.17
CA GLN A 34 -2.50 8.21 22.06
C GLN A 34 -1.77 7.81 20.78
N GLY A 35 -1.88 8.63 19.74
CA GLY A 35 -1.10 8.48 18.52
C GLY A 35 0.40 8.57 18.77
N ASN A 36 1.19 8.05 17.85
CA ASN A 36 2.66 8.09 17.92
C ASN A 36 3.24 9.49 17.63
N GLY A 37 2.39 10.49 17.37
CA GLY A 37 2.77 11.86 17.07
C GLY A 37 3.32 12.09 15.65
N ARG A 38 3.35 11.07 14.80
CA ARG A 38 3.73 11.20 13.40
C ARG A 38 2.65 11.93 12.61
N ASN A 39 3.05 12.61 11.55
CA ASN A 39 2.18 13.28 10.59
C ASN A 39 2.49 12.79 9.19
N ALA A 40 1.61 13.06 8.23
CA ALA A 40 1.85 12.82 6.82
C ALA A 40 1.26 13.92 5.95
N HIS A 41 1.88 14.10 4.78
CA HIS A 41 1.37 14.95 3.73
C HIS A 41 0.85 14.08 2.58
N TRP A 42 -0.36 14.35 2.12
CA TRP A 42 -0.99 13.65 1.01
C TRP A 42 -0.91 14.51 -0.24
N TYR A 43 -0.22 14.01 -1.25
CA TYR A 43 -0.20 14.61 -2.57
C TYR A 43 -1.35 14.01 -3.37
N MET A 44 -2.31 14.83 -3.75
CA MET A 44 -3.56 14.40 -4.36
C MET A 44 -3.69 14.98 -5.76
N GLY A 45 -3.62 14.12 -6.78
CA GLY A 45 -4.01 14.47 -8.13
C GLY A 45 -5.51 14.74 -8.23
N ASN A 46 -5.91 15.63 -9.11
CA ASN A 46 -7.30 15.97 -9.33
C ASN A 46 -7.58 16.24 -10.82
N TYR A 47 -8.80 16.68 -11.15
CA TYR A 47 -9.19 17.02 -12.53
C TYR A 47 -8.70 18.38 -13.01
N SER A 48 -8.10 19.20 -12.17
CA SER A 48 -7.48 20.47 -12.54
C SER A 48 -5.98 20.29 -12.84
N ASN A 49 -5.33 21.41 -13.21
CA ASN A 49 -3.89 21.44 -13.48
C ASN A 49 -3.10 21.70 -12.19
N GLU A 50 -3.38 20.96 -11.15
CA GLU A 50 -2.69 21.07 -9.87
C GLU A 50 -2.71 19.74 -9.10
N VAL A 51 -1.76 19.56 -8.22
CA VAL A 51 -1.74 18.55 -7.17
C VAL A 51 -1.99 19.25 -5.84
N LEU A 52 -3.00 18.80 -5.10
CA LEU A 52 -3.27 19.32 -3.77
C LEU A 52 -2.32 18.67 -2.77
N VAL A 53 -1.84 19.44 -1.81
CA VAL A 53 -1.09 18.93 -0.65
C VAL A 53 -1.98 19.07 0.58
N TRP A 54 -2.42 17.94 1.10
CA TRP A 54 -3.26 17.87 2.28
C TRP A 54 -2.42 17.40 3.47
N ASP A 55 -2.56 18.09 4.60
CA ASP A 55 -1.84 17.81 5.84
C ASP A 55 -2.76 17.09 6.82
N GLU A 56 -2.37 15.91 7.28
CA GLU A 56 -3.16 15.10 8.20
C GLU A 56 -3.40 15.76 9.56
N ALA A 57 -2.39 16.46 10.09
CA ALA A 57 -2.48 17.05 11.43
C ALA A 57 -3.54 18.16 11.49
N THR A 58 -3.65 18.95 10.44
CA THR A 58 -4.64 20.05 10.35
C THR A 58 -5.91 19.66 9.60
N GLU A 59 -5.89 18.53 8.87
CA GLU A 59 -6.95 18.05 7.98
C GLU A 59 -7.36 19.09 6.93
N LYS A 60 -6.37 19.80 6.37
CA LYS A 60 -6.58 20.87 5.39
C LYS A 60 -5.65 20.73 4.21
N VAL A 61 -6.09 21.26 3.07
CA VAL A 61 -5.20 21.56 1.96
C VAL A 61 -4.31 22.73 2.37
N VAL A 62 -3.02 22.46 2.49
CA VAL A 62 -2.00 23.44 2.93
C VAL A 62 -1.23 24.01 1.75
N ASP A 63 -1.28 23.33 0.60
CA ASP A 63 -0.52 23.73 -0.57
C ASP A 63 -1.13 23.23 -1.88
N ARG A 64 -0.69 23.83 -3.00
CA ARG A 64 -1.09 23.49 -4.37
C ARG A 64 0.12 23.57 -5.28
N ILE A 65 0.37 22.50 -6.00
CA ILE A 65 1.49 22.38 -6.93
C ILE A 65 0.93 22.41 -8.35
N PRO A 66 1.24 23.43 -9.16
CA PRO A 66 0.77 23.50 -10.54
C PRO A 66 1.42 22.40 -11.37
N VAL A 67 0.63 21.77 -12.24
CA VAL A 67 1.06 20.75 -13.21
C VAL A 67 0.67 21.17 -14.63
N LYS A 68 1.46 20.77 -15.62
CA LYS A 68 1.22 21.13 -17.03
C LYS A 68 -0.02 20.47 -17.60
N ARG A 69 -0.34 19.26 -17.14
CA ARG A 69 -1.46 18.46 -17.67
C ARG A 69 -2.51 18.20 -16.60
N PRO A 70 -3.81 18.31 -16.95
CA PRO A 70 -4.88 17.96 -16.03
C PRO A 70 -4.91 16.43 -15.82
N ILE A 71 -5.61 16.03 -14.75
CA ILE A 71 -5.86 14.61 -14.42
C ILE A 71 -4.56 13.86 -14.19
N SER A 72 -3.89 14.16 -13.08
CA SER A 72 -2.74 13.39 -12.62
C SER A 72 -3.22 12.01 -12.18
N LEU A 73 -2.95 10.98 -12.99
CA LEU A 73 -3.50 9.64 -12.76
C LEU A 73 -2.62 8.79 -11.84
N ARG A 74 -1.33 9.05 -11.85
CA ARG A 74 -0.37 8.44 -10.91
C ARG A 74 0.58 9.51 -10.41
N LEU A 75 0.83 9.49 -9.13
CA LEU A 75 1.83 10.30 -8.44
C LEU A 75 2.84 9.36 -7.80
N ASP A 76 4.09 9.78 -7.81
CA ASP A 76 5.17 9.12 -7.09
C ASP A 76 6.12 10.18 -6.54
N VAL A 77 6.64 9.98 -5.34
CA VAL A 77 7.58 10.91 -4.69
C VAL A 77 8.91 10.21 -4.55
N SER A 78 10.00 10.89 -4.93
CA SER A 78 11.34 10.35 -4.74
C SER A 78 11.62 10.06 -3.27
N GLU A 79 12.48 9.08 -3.02
CA GLU A 79 12.81 8.62 -1.67
C GLU A 79 13.37 9.77 -0.80
N ASP A 80 14.21 10.63 -1.37
CA ASP A 80 14.73 11.83 -0.71
C ASP A 80 13.72 12.98 -0.62
N ARG A 81 12.47 12.76 -1.13
CA ARG A 81 11.37 13.75 -1.13
C ARG A 81 11.69 15.07 -1.86
N SER A 82 12.66 15.07 -2.74
CA SER A 82 13.02 16.25 -3.53
C SER A 82 12.20 16.41 -4.80
N ARG A 83 11.61 15.32 -5.33
CA ARG A 83 10.91 15.31 -6.61
C ARG A 83 9.55 14.62 -6.51
N LEU A 84 8.59 15.17 -7.26
CA LEU A 84 7.29 14.55 -7.51
C LEU A 84 7.20 14.19 -9.00
N TYR A 85 6.91 12.94 -9.28
CA TYR A 85 6.66 12.42 -10.63
C TYR A 85 5.16 12.35 -10.86
N VAL A 86 4.69 13.03 -11.91
CA VAL A 86 3.27 13.16 -12.22
C VAL A 86 3.01 12.53 -13.58
N MET A 87 2.25 11.45 -13.60
CA MET A 87 1.89 10.75 -14.82
C MET A 87 0.53 11.21 -15.34
N ASP A 88 0.45 11.44 -16.64
CA ASP A 88 -0.76 11.85 -17.35
C ASP A 88 -1.81 10.72 -17.42
N PRO A 89 -3.10 11.04 -17.77
CA PRO A 89 -4.16 10.04 -17.81
C PRO A 89 -4.05 9.01 -18.93
N PHE A 90 -3.12 9.20 -19.86
CA PHE A 90 -2.87 8.28 -20.97
C PHE A 90 -1.72 7.33 -20.69
N PHE A 91 -1.04 7.47 -19.56
CA PHE A 91 0.18 6.72 -19.19
C PHE A 91 1.33 6.91 -20.19
N GLU A 92 1.38 8.06 -20.84
CA GLU A 92 2.35 8.33 -21.93
C GLU A 92 3.39 9.38 -21.56
N THR A 93 3.08 10.25 -20.57
CA THR A 93 3.93 11.39 -20.21
C THR A 93 4.15 11.43 -18.70
N ILE A 94 5.38 11.68 -18.30
CA ILE A 94 5.74 11.96 -16.91
C ILE A 94 6.30 13.37 -16.82
N GLU A 95 5.71 14.20 -15.97
CA GLU A 95 6.25 15.49 -15.54
C GLU A 95 7.00 15.31 -14.21
N ILE A 96 8.15 15.97 -14.09
CA ILE A 96 8.99 15.95 -12.89
C ILE A 96 8.95 17.36 -12.27
N ILE A 97 8.58 17.41 -11.00
CA ILE A 97 8.45 18.64 -10.25
C ILE A 97 9.43 18.62 -9.09
N ALA A 98 10.22 19.69 -8.95
CA ALA A 98 11.04 19.88 -7.75
C ALA A 98 10.15 20.31 -6.58
N LEU A 99 10.02 19.48 -5.56
CA LEU A 99 9.11 19.74 -4.44
C LEU A 99 9.44 21.01 -3.65
N PRO A 100 10.73 21.37 -3.39
CA PRO A 100 11.04 22.60 -2.65
C PRO A 100 10.62 23.87 -3.37
N SER A 101 10.75 23.94 -4.71
CA SER A 101 10.39 25.10 -5.52
C SER A 101 9.00 25.00 -6.13
N LYS A 102 8.42 23.81 -6.21
CA LYS A 102 7.17 23.48 -6.91
C LYS A 102 7.21 23.80 -8.41
N GLU A 103 8.39 23.86 -8.96
CA GLU A 103 8.61 24.12 -10.38
C GLU A 103 8.76 22.83 -11.16
N SER A 104 8.18 22.79 -12.35
CA SER A 104 8.42 21.70 -13.30
C SER A 104 9.86 21.80 -13.80
N ILE A 105 10.66 20.79 -13.48
CA ILE A 105 12.07 20.68 -13.87
C ILE A 105 12.28 19.80 -15.10
N GLY A 106 11.25 19.04 -15.50
CA GLY A 106 11.30 18.21 -16.69
C GLY A 106 9.95 17.62 -17.06
N GLU A 107 9.85 17.21 -18.32
CA GLU A 107 8.71 16.45 -18.85
C GLU A 107 9.21 15.61 -20.02
N PHE A 108 8.79 14.35 -20.05
CA PHE A 108 9.17 13.47 -21.15
C PHE A 108 8.04 12.55 -21.56
N THR A 109 8.10 12.03 -22.79
CA THR A 109 7.24 10.99 -23.33
C THR A 109 8.06 10.11 -24.26
N LEU A 110 7.72 8.83 -24.32
CA LEU A 110 8.27 7.87 -25.27
C LEU A 110 7.38 7.71 -26.52
N SER A 111 6.28 8.45 -26.60
CA SER A 111 5.36 8.46 -27.72
C SER A 111 5.88 9.33 -28.84
N GLU A 112 5.91 8.81 -30.09
CA GLU A 112 6.40 9.53 -31.26
C GLU A 112 5.54 9.24 -32.51
N GLY A 113 5.17 10.28 -33.24
CA GLY A 113 4.42 10.17 -34.50
C GLY A 113 3.13 9.39 -34.36
N SER A 114 3.02 8.25 -35.05
CA SER A 114 1.87 7.33 -34.97
C SER A 114 2.01 6.25 -33.89
N THR A 115 3.14 6.21 -33.18
CA THR A 115 3.42 5.27 -32.11
C THR A 115 3.13 5.91 -30.76
N ARG A 116 2.35 5.22 -29.96
CA ARG A 116 2.07 5.56 -28.55
C ARG A 116 2.70 4.54 -27.66
N THR A 117 3.46 4.99 -26.65
CA THR A 117 4.15 4.14 -25.70
C THR A 117 3.57 4.37 -24.30
N TRP A 118 2.98 3.30 -23.75
CA TRP A 118 2.46 3.31 -22.41
C TRP A 118 3.55 2.96 -21.41
N ILE A 119 3.72 3.80 -20.42
CA ILE A 119 4.55 3.56 -19.23
C ILE A 119 3.65 2.87 -18.20
N ARG A 120 3.74 1.55 -18.11
CA ARG A 120 2.85 0.75 -17.23
C ARG A 120 3.28 0.75 -15.78
N SER A 121 4.59 0.72 -15.56
CA SER A 121 5.21 0.91 -14.25
C SER A 121 6.59 1.54 -14.42
N PHE A 122 7.05 2.21 -13.40
CA PHE A 122 8.41 2.72 -13.31
C PHE A 122 8.86 2.73 -11.85
N GLN A 123 10.17 2.70 -11.66
CA GLN A 123 10.81 2.92 -10.37
C GLN A 123 12.08 3.75 -10.60
N VAL A 124 12.21 4.80 -9.84
CA VAL A 124 13.40 5.67 -9.88
C VAL A 124 14.48 5.02 -9.04
N HIS A 125 15.70 5.00 -9.59
CA HIS A 125 16.88 4.53 -8.86
C HIS A 125 17.17 5.48 -7.66
N PRO A 126 17.66 4.98 -6.51
CA PRO A 126 17.97 5.82 -5.34
C PRO A 126 18.90 6.99 -5.63
N SER A 127 19.84 6.89 -6.57
CA SER A 127 20.69 8.01 -7.02
C SER A 127 19.91 9.12 -7.73
N GLN A 128 18.66 8.87 -8.17
CA GLN A 128 17.84 9.77 -8.99
C GLN A 128 18.47 10.19 -10.32
N GLU A 129 19.42 9.42 -10.84
CA GLU A 129 20.03 9.64 -12.15
C GLU A 129 19.27 8.95 -13.27
N TRP A 130 18.60 7.84 -12.98
CA TRP A 130 17.85 7.03 -13.95
C TRP A 130 16.65 6.33 -13.33
N MET A 131 15.80 5.74 -14.17
CA MET A 131 14.68 4.90 -13.75
C MET A 131 14.55 3.66 -14.63
N ALA A 132 14.07 2.57 -14.02
CA ALA A 132 13.58 1.42 -14.75
C ALA A 132 12.11 1.63 -15.14
N MET A 133 11.76 1.38 -16.40
CA MET A 133 10.39 1.54 -16.89
C MET A 133 9.90 0.28 -17.59
N PHE A 134 8.72 -0.20 -17.24
CA PHE A 134 8.00 -1.21 -17.97
C PHE A 134 7.06 -0.54 -18.96
N VAL A 135 7.28 -0.75 -20.25
CA VAL A 135 6.57 -0.03 -21.30
C VAL A 135 5.99 -0.97 -22.35
N GLN A 136 4.96 -0.52 -23.04
CA GLN A 136 4.40 -1.21 -24.21
C GLN A 136 3.99 -0.21 -25.28
N SER A 137 4.49 -0.39 -26.49
CA SER A 137 4.20 0.45 -27.64
C SER A 137 3.08 -0.09 -28.49
N ARG A 138 2.34 0.83 -29.09
CA ARG A 138 1.32 0.55 -30.11
C ARG A 138 1.43 1.55 -31.25
N THR A 139 1.54 1.06 -32.46
CA THR A 139 1.64 1.89 -33.67
C THR A 139 0.34 1.84 -34.46
N LYS A 140 -0.23 3.01 -34.74
CA LYS A 140 -1.39 3.12 -35.63
C LYS A 140 -0.93 2.98 -37.09
N LEU A 141 -1.38 1.93 -37.74
CA LEU A 141 -1.23 1.72 -39.19
C LEU A 141 -2.49 2.18 -39.92
N ALA A 142 -2.50 2.10 -41.25
CA ALA A 142 -3.63 2.55 -42.08
C ALA A 142 -4.94 1.78 -41.76
N ASP A 143 -4.81 0.48 -41.48
CA ASP A 143 -5.95 -0.45 -41.32
C ASP A 143 -6.03 -1.15 -39.96
N ARG A 144 -5.00 -1.03 -39.11
CA ARG A 144 -4.92 -1.72 -37.82
C ARG A 144 -3.96 -1.02 -36.86
N TYR A 145 -3.93 -1.51 -35.62
CA TYR A 145 -2.86 -1.24 -34.68
C TYR A 145 -1.88 -2.41 -34.63
N ARG A 146 -0.58 -2.12 -34.68
CA ARG A 146 0.46 -3.05 -34.26
C ARG A 146 0.74 -2.81 -32.79
N ILE A 147 0.67 -3.86 -31.98
CA ILE A 147 1.01 -3.84 -30.56
C ILE A 147 2.32 -4.60 -30.44
N ASP A 148 3.33 -3.92 -29.92
CA ASP A 148 4.64 -4.51 -29.72
C ASP A 148 4.67 -5.27 -28.39
N GLU A 149 5.59 -6.21 -28.23
CA GLU A 149 5.81 -6.89 -26.94
C GLU A 149 6.26 -5.88 -25.90
N PRO A 150 5.88 -6.07 -24.63
CA PRO A 150 6.34 -5.21 -23.55
C PRO A 150 7.86 -5.29 -23.38
N THR A 151 8.47 -4.18 -23.04
CA THR A 151 9.91 -4.06 -22.81
C THR A 151 10.20 -3.36 -21.49
N ILE A 152 11.39 -3.60 -20.93
CA ILE A 152 11.91 -2.91 -19.76
C ILE A 152 13.04 -2.01 -20.25
N LEU A 153 12.99 -0.74 -19.88
CA LEU A 153 13.92 0.28 -20.32
C LEU A 153 14.68 0.89 -19.15
N ARG A 154 15.96 1.15 -19.34
CA ARG A 154 16.73 2.08 -18.52
C ARG A 154 16.60 3.47 -19.15
N PHE A 155 16.12 4.43 -18.37
CA PHE A 155 15.87 5.79 -18.83
C PHE A 155 16.65 6.79 -17.99
N ASP A 156 17.49 7.59 -18.63
CA ASP A 156 18.31 8.60 -17.98
C ASP A 156 17.50 9.86 -17.69
N LEU A 157 17.56 10.34 -16.46
CA LEU A 157 16.80 11.50 -15.97
C LEU A 157 17.47 12.86 -16.22
N ALA A 158 18.72 12.87 -16.67
CA ALA A 158 19.42 14.11 -17.02
C ALA A 158 19.23 14.44 -18.50
N THR A 159 19.28 13.41 -19.36
CA THR A 159 19.14 13.59 -20.81
C THR A 159 17.73 13.37 -21.34
N TYR A 160 16.87 12.69 -20.55
CA TYR A 160 15.53 12.21 -20.96
C TYR A 160 15.58 11.26 -22.15
N GLU A 161 16.57 10.40 -22.18
CA GLU A 161 16.76 9.41 -23.24
C GLU A 161 16.78 7.98 -22.67
N VAL A 162 16.35 7.03 -23.50
CA VAL A 162 16.53 5.61 -23.24
C VAL A 162 17.99 5.28 -23.46
N THR A 163 18.67 4.82 -22.43
CA THR A 163 20.09 4.46 -22.50
C THR A 163 20.30 2.97 -22.72
N ASP A 164 19.35 2.14 -22.28
CA ASP A 164 19.46 0.70 -22.44
C ASP A 164 18.08 0.03 -22.45
N THR A 165 18.04 -1.22 -22.91
CA THR A 165 16.91 -2.13 -22.79
C THR A 165 17.29 -3.24 -21.85
N ILE A 166 16.61 -3.32 -20.72
CA ILE A 166 16.83 -4.37 -19.71
C ILE A 166 16.25 -5.67 -20.26
N PRO A 167 17.07 -6.73 -20.44
CA PRO A 167 16.58 -7.99 -20.97
C PRO A 167 15.57 -8.64 -20.03
N TRP A 168 14.59 -9.31 -20.61
CA TRP A 168 13.73 -10.17 -19.80
C TRP A 168 14.53 -11.36 -19.29
N PRO A 169 14.45 -11.68 -17.98
CA PRO A 169 14.98 -12.92 -17.45
C PRO A 169 14.39 -14.12 -18.21
N ASP A 170 15.21 -15.13 -18.51
CA ASP A 170 14.85 -16.33 -19.29
C ASP A 170 14.40 -16.04 -20.74
N GLU A 171 14.60 -14.82 -21.24
CA GLU A 171 14.05 -14.39 -22.53
C GLU A 171 12.52 -14.46 -22.61
N GLU A 172 11.84 -14.63 -21.47
CA GLU A 172 10.38 -14.72 -21.38
C GLU A 172 9.74 -13.36 -21.12
N THR A 173 9.00 -12.86 -22.10
CA THR A 173 8.24 -11.62 -21.98
C THR A 173 7.06 -11.78 -21.03
N ARG A 174 6.99 -10.93 -20.02
CA ARG A 174 5.90 -10.93 -19.04
C ARG A 174 4.89 -9.82 -19.31
N ARG A 175 3.65 -10.02 -18.90
CA ARG A 175 2.56 -9.06 -19.10
C ARG A 175 2.51 -7.94 -18.07
N SER A 176 3.17 -8.12 -16.94
CA SER A 176 3.27 -7.15 -15.87
C SER A 176 4.60 -7.30 -15.15
N ALA A 177 5.17 -6.19 -14.74
CA ALA A 177 6.32 -6.14 -13.87
C ALA A 177 6.20 -4.88 -13.00
N ASN A 178 6.45 -5.03 -11.70
CA ASN A 178 6.65 -3.93 -10.79
C ASN A 178 8.09 -3.99 -10.29
N PHE A 179 8.68 -2.84 -10.04
CA PHE A 179 10.07 -2.73 -9.69
C PHE A 179 10.27 -2.15 -8.30
N ARG A 180 11.35 -2.55 -7.65
CA ARG A 180 11.92 -1.92 -6.47
C ARG A 180 13.42 -1.98 -6.60
N PHE A 181 14.08 -0.94 -6.13
CA PHE A 181 15.53 -1.00 -5.91
C PHE A 181 15.81 -1.41 -4.46
N SER A 182 16.97 -2.04 -4.24
CA SER A 182 17.54 -2.11 -2.89
C SER A 182 17.88 -0.69 -2.39
N PRO A 183 17.96 -0.46 -1.07
CA PRO A 183 18.25 0.88 -0.53
C PRO A 183 19.57 1.49 -1.02
N ASP A 184 20.58 0.66 -1.28
CA ASP A 184 21.87 1.06 -1.88
C ASP A 184 21.82 1.25 -3.41
N GLY A 185 20.76 0.76 -4.05
CA GLY A 185 20.58 0.81 -5.50
C GLY A 185 21.26 -0.30 -6.27
N ASP A 186 21.99 -1.19 -5.62
CA ASP A 186 22.79 -2.22 -6.30
C ASP A 186 21.93 -3.31 -6.95
N LEU A 187 20.72 -3.55 -6.43
CA LEU A 187 19.79 -4.54 -6.94
C LEU A 187 18.50 -3.92 -7.46
N LEU A 188 18.00 -4.45 -8.57
CA LEU A 188 16.67 -4.18 -9.11
C LEU A 188 15.80 -5.43 -8.91
N TYR A 189 14.86 -5.37 -7.98
CA TYR A 189 13.87 -6.42 -7.77
C TYR A 189 12.71 -6.26 -8.75
N MET A 190 12.41 -7.33 -9.46
CA MET A 190 11.29 -7.41 -10.39
C MET A 190 10.23 -8.36 -9.83
N PHE A 191 9.07 -7.79 -9.50
CA PHE A 191 7.91 -8.53 -9.04
C PHE A 191 7.03 -8.88 -10.23
N THR A 192 7.03 -10.16 -10.55
CA THR A 192 6.22 -10.76 -11.62
C THR A 192 5.40 -11.92 -11.03
N ASP A 193 5.28 -13.04 -11.73
CA ASP A 193 4.83 -14.30 -11.11
C ASP A 193 5.91 -14.86 -10.17
N ASP A 194 7.20 -14.58 -10.46
CA ASP A 194 8.34 -14.77 -9.57
C ASP A 194 8.80 -13.42 -9.01
N LEU A 195 9.60 -13.46 -7.96
CA LEU A 195 10.43 -12.36 -7.51
C LEU A 195 11.86 -12.59 -8.03
N ILE A 196 12.34 -11.69 -8.87
CA ILE A 196 13.64 -11.81 -9.52
C ILE A 196 14.51 -10.64 -9.09
N ALA A 197 15.72 -10.90 -8.61
CA ALA A 197 16.72 -9.90 -8.32
C ALA A 197 17.72 -9.80 -9.46
N LEU A 198 17.89 -8.61 -10.01
CA LEU A 198 18.88 -8.28 -11.03
C LEU A 198 19.95 -7.36 -10.44
N ASP A 199 21.18 -7.53 -10.85
CA ASP A 199 22.19 -6.48 -10.66
C ASP A 199 21.75 -5.23 -11.43
N SER A 200 21.75 -4.08 -10.80
CA SER A 200 21.14 -2.87 -11.37
C SER A 200 21.98 -2.21 -12.47
N GLU A 201 23.27 -2.56 -12.60
CA GLU A 201 24.15 -2.04 -13.64
C GLU A 201 24.25 -2.98 -14.84
N THR A 202 24.42 -4.29 -14.59
CA THR A 202 24.60 -5.29 -15.64
C THR A 202 23.30 -5.92 -16.11
N PHE A 203 22.23 -5.85 -15.29
CA PHE A 203 20.95 -6.51 -15.48
C PHE A 203 21.03 -8.04 -15.54
N GLU A 204 22.14 -8.61 -15.04
CA GLU A 204 22.26 -10.04 -14.87
C GLU A 204 21.41 -10.52 -13.69
N GLU A 205 20.77 -11.67 -13.83
CA GLU A 205 19.99 -12.28 -12.75
C GLU A 205 20.94 -12.73 -11.64
N VAL A 206 20.73 -12.21 -10.42
CA VAL A 206 21.50 -12.54 -9.23
C VAL A 206 20.81 -13.62 -8.42
N ASP A 207 19.47 -13.52 -8.33
CA ASP A 207 18.67 -14.46 -7.56
C ASP A 207 17.22 -14.51 -8.04
N ARG A 208 16.50 -15.59 -7.67
CA ARG A 208 15.10 -15.79 -8.04
C ARG A 208 14.38 -16.60 -6.96
N TRP A 209 13.18 -16.11 -6.60
CA TRP A 209 12.29 -16.81 -5.69
C TRP A 209 10.97 -17.13 -6.39
N ASP A 210 10.62 -18.42 -6.41
CA ASP A 210 9.27 -18.84 -6.80
C ASP A 210 8.30 -18.56 -5.65
N ILE A 211 7.58 -17.44 -5.76
CA ILE A 211 6.56 -17.02 -4.79
C ILE A 211 5.17 -17.56 -5.14
N THR A 212 5.07 -18.37 -6.17
CA THR A 212 3.81 -18.99 -6.62
C THR A 212 3.68 -20.44 -6.22
N GLU A 213 4.76 -21.06 -5.74
CA GLU A 213 4.77 -22.47 -5.35
C GLU A 213 3.67 -22.79 -4.30
N PRO A 214 2.84 -23.81 -4.54
CA PRO A 214 1.80 -24.20 -3.58
C PRO A 214 2.36 -24.50 -2.19
N LEU A 215 1.74 -23.93 -1.14
CA LEU A 215 2.16 -24.16 0.26
C LEU A 215 2.11 -25.63 0.68
N GLU A 216 1.18 -26.40 0.11
CA GLU A 216 0.99 -27.81 0.40
C GLU A 216 0.56 -28.57 -0.87
N PRO A 217 0.90 -29.86 -0.99
CA PRO A 217 0.44 -30.68 -2.10
C PRO A 217 -1.09 -30.69 -2.23
N GLY A 218 -1.59 -30.35 -3.42
CA GLY A 218 -3.02 -30.30 -3.72
C GLY A 218 -3.65 -28.91 -3.59
N LEU A 219 -2.93 -27.93 -3.12
CA LEU A 219 -3.29 -26.51 -3.25
C LEU A 219 -2.86 -26.00 -4.64
N GLY A 220 -3.49 -24.90 -5.09
CA GLY A 220 -3.10 -24.21 -6.30
C GLY A 220 -2.04 -23.15 -6.02
N GLU A 221 -1.53 -22.57 -7.09
CA GLU A 221 -0.53 -21.50 -7.06
C GLU A 221 -0.95 -20.33 -6.17
N MET A 222 0.03 -19.78 -5.49
CA MET A 222 -0.13 -18.55 -4.73
C MET A 222 -0.06 -17.33 -5.65
N ARG A 223 -0.75 -16.28 -5.24
CA ARG A 223 -0.66 -14.96 -5.88
C ARG A 223 -0.51 -13.90 -4.81
N LEU A 224 0.60 -13.20 -4.84
CA LEU A 224 0.89 -12.09 -3.95
C LEU A 224 0.88 -10.78 -4.77
N PRO A 225 -0.21 -9.99 -4.70
CA PRO A 225 -0.19 -8.67 -5.29
C PRO A 225 0.68 -7.76 -4.41
N PHE A 226 1.78 -7.30 -4.96
CA PHE A 226 2.63 -6.33 -4.31
C PHE A 226 1.99 -4.94 -4.40
N GLY A 227 1.69 -4.35 -3.22
CA GLY A 227 1.30 -2.97 -3.06
C GLY A 227 2.40 -2.18 -2.36
N GLN A 228 2.44 -0.88 -2.57
CA GLN A 228 3.25 0.00 -1.74
C GLN A 228 2.41 0.41 -0.55
N SER A 229 2.90 0.18 0.65
CA SER A 229 2.40 0.86 1.84
C SER A 229 3.30 2.07 2.10
N PRO A 230 2.74 3.27 2.36
CA PRO A 230 3.54 4.44 2.72
C PRO A 230 4.20 4.30 4.09
N TYR A 231 3.79 3.32 4.88
CA TYR A 231 4.23 3.09 6.26
C TYR A 231 5.09 1.83 6.40
N GLN A 232 5.77 1.44 5.34
CA GLN A 232 6.70 0.34 5.43
C GLN A 232 7.92 0.78 6.25
N GLU A 233 8.08 0.22 7.46
CA GLU A 233 9.10 0.68 8.40
C GLU A 233 10.49 0.09 8.12
N GLU A 234 10.53 -1.10 7.53
CA GLU A 234 11.79 -1.76 7.18
C GLU A 234 11.99 -1.75 5.67
N ASP A 235 13.06 -1.13 5.22
CA ASP A 235 13.42 -1.14 3.82
C ASP A 235 13.64 -2.58 3.34
N GLY A 236 12.94 -2.94 2.26
CA GLY A 236 13.03 -4.27 1.69
C GLY A 236 12.13 -5.34 2.33
N VAL A 237 11.35 -5.02 3.39
CA VAL A 237 10.35 -5.95 3.94
C VAL A 237 8.94 -5.56 3.46
N TYR A 238 8.23 -6.49 2.82
CA TYR A 238 6.89 -6.26 2.28
C TYR A 238 5.88 -7.19 2.91
N THR A 239 4.82 -6.62 3.49
CA THR A 239 3.71 -7.36 4.05
C THR A 239 2.44 -7.11 3.23
N GLY A 240 1.73 -8.18 2.86
CA GLY A 240 0.53 -8.09 2.05
C GLY A 240 -0.39 -9.30 2.17
N LEU A 241 -1.52 -9.26 1.49
CA LEU A 241 -2.43 -10.39 1.40
C LEU A 241 -2.11 -11.22 0.16
N PHE A 242 -1.76 -12.49 0.36
CA PHE A 242 -1.71 -13.45 -0.73
C PHE A 242 -3.04 -14.18 -0.91
N ARG A 243 -3.22 -14.77 -2.07
CA ARG A 243 -4.39 -15.61 -2.41
C ARG A 243 -3.93 -16.90 -3.05
N MET A 244 -4.65 -17.98 -2.75
CA MET A 244 -4.45 -19.28 -3.39
C MET A 244 -5.79 -19.99 -3.60
N THR A 245 -5.79 -21.00 -4.47
CA THR A 245 -6.95 -21.87 -4.67
C THR A 245 -6.78 -23.18 -3.91
N ASP A 246 -7.89 -23.71 -3.39
CA ASP A 246 -7.99 -25.08 -2.90
C ASP A 246 -8.89 -25.85 -3.87
N PRO A 247 -8.31 -26.53 -4.88
CA PRO A 247 -9.08 -27.23 -5.90
C PRO A 247 -9.89 -28.39 -5.35
N LEU A 248 -9.40 -29.02 -4.26
CA LEU A 248 -10.07 -30.18 -3.63
C LEU A 248 -11.39 -29.79 -2.97
N GLN A 249 -11.45 -28.59 -2.38
CA GLN A 249 -12.65 -28.07 -1.73
C GLN A 249 -13.36 -27.01 -2.58
N ASN A 250 -12.89 -26.76 -3.81
CA ASN A 250 -13.42 -25.74 -4.72
C ASN A 250 -13.61 -24.37 -4.05
N ARG A 251 -12.62 -23.93 -3.30
CA ARG A 251 -12.64 -22.65 -2.58
C ARG A 251 -11.35 -21.86 -2.85
N ARG A 252 -11.42 -20.57 -2.56
CA ARG A 252 -10.25 -19.70 -2.52
C ARG A 252 -9.89 -19.37 -1.09
N LEU A 253 -8.61 -19.33 -0.80
CA LEU A 253 -8.05 -18.96 0.49
C LEU A 253 -7.25 -17.66 0.34
N MET A 254 -7.11 -16.95 1.43
CA MET A 254 -6.20 -15.81 1.55
C MET A 254 -5.40 -15.93 2.85
N GLY A 255 -4.29 -15.22 2.90
CA GLY A 255 -3.44 -15.15 4.07
C GLY A 255 -2.55 -13.93 4.02
N ILE A 256 -1.72 -13.80 5.05
CA ILE A 256 -0.71 -12.76 5.18
C ILE A 256 0.60 -13.33 4.65
N ALA A 257 1.26 -12.59 3.78
CA ALA A 257 2.60 -12.87 3.31
C ALA A 257 3.54 -11.76 3.77
N THR A 258 4.74 -12.15 4.17
CA THR A 258 5.86 -11.23 4.44
C THR A 258 7.02 -11.65 3.56
N VAL A 259 7.58 -10.70 2.82
CA VAL A 259 8.73 -10.89 1.94
C VAL A 259 9.85 -10.01 2.47
N ASP A 260 10.92 -10.62 2.93
CA ASP A 260 12.17 -9.96 3.31
C ASP A 260 13.18 -10.09 2.17
N LEU A 261 13.39 -9.01 1.42
CA LEU A 261 14.31 -9.00 0.28
C LEU A 261 15.77 -9.15 0.70
N ALA A 262 16.14 -8.55 1.83
CA ALA A 262 17.52 -8.61 2.33
C ALA A 262 17.83 -9.98 2.96
N GLY A 263 16.88 -10.52 3.72
CA GLY A 263 16.97 -11.86 4.33
C GLY A 263 16.74 -13.00 3.35
N GLN A 264 16.28 -12.70 2.14
CA GLN A 264 15.90 -13.69 1.12
C GLN A 264 14.89 -14.70 1.66
N ASP A 265 13.89 -14.23 2.39
CA ASP A 265 12.88 -15.05 3.03
C ASP A 265 11.46 -14.63 2.68
N VAL A 266 10.58 -15.61 2.54
CA VAL A 266 9.16 -15.38 2.25
C VAL A 266 8.32 -16.26 3.16
N GLU A 267 7.55 -15.63 4.03
CA GLU A 267 6.63 -16.31 4.91
C GLU A 267 5.18 -16.18 4.43
N PHE A 268 4.43 -17.27 4.44
CA PHE A 268 3.01 -17.33 4.09
C PHE A 268 2.17 -17.91 5.21
N HIS A 269 1.14 -17.16 5.65
CA HIS A 269 0.24 -17.59 6.73
C HIS A 269 -1.21 -17.53 6.27
N PRO A 270 -1.84 -18.68 5.92
CA PRO A 270 -3.27 -18.73 5.59
C PRO A 270 -4.13 -18.29 6.77
N ILE A 271 -5.10 -17.40 6.51
CA ILE A 271 -6.02 -16.88 7.55
C ILE A 271 -7.48 -17.25 7.32
N GLY A 272 -7.85 -17.72 6.12
CA GLY A 272 -9.21 -18.17 5.86
C GLY A 272 -9.68 -18.02 4.42
N PRO A 273 -11.01 -18.05 4.20
CA PRO A 273 -11.59 -17.86 2.89
C PRO A 273 -11.20 -16.54 2.25
N SER A 274 -10.90 -16.56 0.95
CA SER A 274 -10.51 -15.36 0.20
C SER A 274 -11.70 -14.45 -0.05
N GLU A 275 -11.53 -13.18 0.30
CA GLU A 275 -12.46 -12.10 0.01
C GLU A 275 -11.80 -11.05 -0.89
N GLY A 276 -12.63 -10.25 -1.59
CA GLY A 276 -12.17 -9.15 -2.44
C GLY A 276 -11.80 -7.92 -1.63
N VAL A 277 -10.84 -8.06 -0.71
CA VAL A 277 -10.39 -7.00 0.19
C VAL A 277 -9.04 -6.47 -0.22
N SER A 278 -8.85 -5.13 -0.17
CA SER A 278 -7.55 -4.48 -0.32
C SER A 278 -6.71 -4.66 0.95
N PHE A 279 -5.46 -4.21 0.91
CA PHE A 279 -4.61 -4.25 2.08
C PHE A 279 -3.69 -3.03 2.14
N VAL A 280 -3.54 -2.47 3.33
CA VAL A 280 -2.57 -1.43 3.66
C VAL A 280 -2.05 -1.68 5.08
N LEU A 281 -0.76 -1.46 5.28
CA LEU A 281 -0.08 -1.66 6.56
C LEU A 281 -0.37 -0.49 7.52
N SER A 282 -0.45 -0.76 8.83
CA SER A 282 -0.44 0.29 9.86
C SER A 282 0.95 0.95 9.97
N PRO A 283 1.03 2.19 10.49
CA PRO A 283 2.31 2.87 10.65
C PRO A 283 3.33 2.17 11.56
N ASP A 284 2.86 1.31 12.46
CA ASP A 284 3.70 0.53 13.39
C ASP A 284 3.97 -0.90 12.92
N GLY A 285 3.48 -1.26 11.71
CA GLY A 285 3.69 -2.59 11.15
C GLY A 285 2.95 -3.74 11.86
N THR A 286 2.20 -3.46 12.93
CA THR A 286 1.57 -4.52 13.75
C THR A 286 0.19 -4.92 13.27
N LYS A 287 -0.45 -4.07 12.47
CA LYS A 287 -1.80 -4.26 11.94
C LYS A 287 -1.84 -4.05 10.43
N GLY A 288 -2.83 -4.64 9.80
CA GLY A 288 -3.21 -4.32 8.43
C GLY A 288 -4.67 -3.88 8.38
N TYR A 289 -5.00 -3.06 7.40
CA TYR A 289 -6.37 -2.64 7.14
C TYR A 289 -6.76 -2.97 5.72
N GLY A 290 -8.02 -3.25 5.51
CA GLY A 290 -8.54 -3.57 4.20
C GLY A 290 -9.91 -2.99 3.96
N LEU A 291 -10.20 -2.76 2.69
CA LEU A 291 -11.49 -2.32 2.24
C LEU A 291 -12.06 -3.36 1.25
N LYS A 292 -13.19 -3.96 1.61
CA LYS A 292 -14.04 -4.69 0.68
C LYS A 292 -15.00 -3.70 0.03
N SER A 293 -14.92 -3.57 -1.28
CA SER A 293 -15.74 -2.62 -2.05
C SER A 293 -16.47 -3.35 -3.16
N GLU A 294 -17.60 -3.94 -2.80
CA GLU A 294 -18.55 -4.54 -3.72
C GLU A 294 -19.82 -3.66 -3.79
N ILE A 295 -20.40 -3.49 -4.97
CA ILE A 295 -21.58 -2.62 -5.12
C ILE A 295 -22.69 -3.09 -4.17
N GLY A 296 -23.06 -2.20 -3.24
CA GLY A 296 -24.09 -2.46 -2.24
C GLY A 296 -23.59 -3.21 -1.00
N HIS A 297 -22.32 -3.57 -0.94
CA HIS A 297 -21.72 -4.23 0.22
C HIS A 297 -20.29 -3.74 0.44
N TYR A 298 -20.09 -2.94 1.47
CA TYR A 298 -18.81 -2.31 1.81
C TYR A 298 -18.44 -2.67 3.24
N GLU A 299 -17.21 -3.16 3.45
CA GLU A 299 -16.69 -3.50 4.77
C GLU A 299 -15.28 -2.96 4.95
N MET A 300 -15.00 -2.43 6.14
CA MET A 300 -13.63 -2.20 6.63
C MET A 300 -13.18 -3.45 7.39
N TRP A 301 -11.94 -3.86 7.16
CA TRP A 301 -11.32 -5.01 7.79
C TRP A 301 -10.07 -4.58 8.56
N LYS A 302 -9.86 -5.19 9.72
CA LYS A 302 -8.64 -5.08 10.54
C LYS A 302 -7.99 -6.45 10.63
N PHE A 303 -6.72 -6.51 10.33
CA PHE A 303 -5.87 -7.69 10.47
C PHE A 303 -4.90 -7.46 11.63
N ASP A 304 -4.77 -8.43 12.48
CA ASP A 304 -3.73 -8.52 13.50
C ASP A 304 -2.58 -9.32 12.88
N LEU A 305 -1.45 -8.65 12.63
CA LEU A 305 -0.32 -9.27 11.95
C LEU A 305 0.54 -10.10 12.91
N LEU A 306 0.53 -9.77 14.21
CA LEU A 306 1.23 -10.55 15.22
C LEU A 306 0.55 -11.90 15.47
N ASP A 307 -0.79 -11.86 15.63
CA ASP A 307 -1.60 -13.06 15.81
C ASP A 307 -2.02 -13.72 14.48
N ARG A 308 -1.69 -13.09 13.34
CA ARG A 308 -1.94 -13.60 11.98
C ARG A 308 -3.40 -13.97 11.73
N ARG A 309 -4.31 -13.06 12.09
CA ARG A 309 -5.77 -13.29 12.02
C ARG A 309 -6.52 -12.03 11.59
N VAL A 310 -7.77 -12.23 11.20
CA VAL A 310 -8.73 -11.14 11.08
C VAL A 310 -9.15 -10.73 12.49
N ALA A 311 -8.81 -9.50 12.90
CA ALA A 311 -9.13 -8.96 14.22
C ALA A 311 -10.55 -8.38 14.28
N GLY A 312 -11.05 -7.86 13.17
CA GLY A 312 -12.38 -7.26 13.11
C GLY A 312 -12.81 -6.92 11.69
N ARG A 313 -14.11 -6.79 11.50
CA ARG A 313 -14.69 -6.26 10.26
C ARG A 313 -16.02 -5.58 10.58
N ILE A 314 -16.32 -4.52 9.85
CA ILE A 314 -17.57 -3.77 10.00
C ILE A 314 -18.10 -3.35 8.63
N ALA A 315 -19.42 -3.54 8.43
CA ALA A 315 -20.10 -3.00 7.27
C ALA A 315 -20.40 -1.51 7.47
N PHE A 316 -20.29 -0.74 6.40
CA PHE A 316 -20.58 0.69 6.41
C PHE A 316 -21.24 1.16 5.11
N ALA A 317 -21.79 2.37 5.12
CA ALA A 317 -22.41 2.98 3.94
C ALA A 317 -21.31 3.55 3.02
N GLY A 318 -20.89 2.74 2.06
CA GLY A 318 -19.84 3.11 1.13
C GLY A 318 -20.33 3.47 -0.26
N ARG A 319 -19.36 3.77 -1.13
CA ARG A 319 -19.54 4.07 -2.55
C ARG A 319 -18.44 3.44 -3.40
N PRO A 320 -18.62 3.21 -4.71
CA PRO A 320 -17.59 2.62 -5.57
C PRO A 320 -16.29 3.45 -5.61
N ARG A 321 -15.17 2.79 -5.89
CA ARG A 321 -13.84 3.39 -6.06
C ARG A 321 -13.23 4.01 -4.79
N MET A 322 -13.71 3.64 -3.63
CA MET A 322 -13.06 4.06 -2.39
C MET A 322 -11.73 3.33 -2.18
N ALA A 323 -10.82 3.99 -1.51
CA ALA A 323 -9.60 3.43 -0.95
C ALA A 323 -9.56 3.71 0.55
N LEU A 324 -8.76 2.96 1.28
CA LEU A 324 -8.56 3.09 2.72
C LEU A 324 -7.08 3.33 3.00
N MET A 325 -6.81 4.23 3.93
CA MET A 325 -5.48 4.54 4.44
C MET A 325 -5.56 4.78 5.94
N PRO A 326 -4.69 4.20 6.78
CA PRO A 326 -4.54 4.63 8.17
C PRO A 326 -3.83 5.99 8.24
N SER A 327 -4.08 6.75 9.29
CA SER A 327 -3.31 7.96 9.59
C SER A 327 -1.87 7.62 10.01
N ALA A 328 -0.95 8.54 9.79
CA ALA A 328 0.45 8.37 10.17
C ALA A 328 0.64 8.20 11.69
N ASP A 329 -0.24 8.78 12.49
CA ASP A 329 -0.25 8.62 13.95
C ASP A 329 -0.94 7.32 14.42
N GLY A 330 -1.56 6.55 13.51
CA GLY A 330 -2.22 5.27 13.79
C GLY A 330 -3.55 5.38 14.53
N THR A 331 -4.15 6.57 14.65
CA THR A 331 -5.39 6.77 15.43
C THR A 331 -6.65 6.83 14.57
N LYS A 332 -6.51 7.01 13.26
CA LYS A 332 -7.63 7.20 12.32
C LYS A 332 -7.51 6.30 11.10
N LEU A 333 -8.66 6.07 10.47
CA LEU A 333 -8.76 5.48 9.14
C LEU A 333 -9.44 6.48 8.21
N TYR A 334 -8.86 6.68 7.03
CA TYR A 334 -9.36 7.56 6.00
C TYR A 334 -9.96 6.74 4.86
N ILE A 335 -11.22 7.04 4.49
CA ILE A 335 -11.85 6.51 3.28
C ILE A 335 -11.91 7.64 2.26
N TYR A 336 -11.24 7.46 1.13
CA TYR A 336 -11.00 8.49 0.13
C TYR A 336 -11.13 7.97 -1.31
N ASN A 337 -10.78 8.77 -2.30
CA ASN A 337 -10.70 8.44 -3.73
C ASN A 337 -12.04 8.13 -4.42
N ALA A 338 -13.15 8.56 -3.84
CA ALA A 338 -14.48 8.41 -4.45
C ALA A 338 -15.19 9.77 -4.53
N GLY A 339 -14.59 10.73 -5.23
CA GLY A 339 -15.03 12.12 -5.34
C GLY A 339 -14.11 13.06 -4.57
N SER A 340 -14.68 14.11 -4.00
CA SER A 340 -13.98 15.21 -3.33
C SER A 340 -14.04 15.12 -1.79
N THR A 341 -14.26 13.94 -1.23
CA THR A 341 -14.40 13.78 0.23
C THR A 341 -13.44 12.75 0.80
N ILE A 342 -13.00 13.03 2.03
CA ILE A 342 -12.29 12.09 2.89
C ILE A 342 -13.18 11.85 4.10
N ASP A 343 -13.67 10.63 4.27
CA ASP A 343 -14.43 10.21 5.43
C ASP A 343 -13.45 9.65 6.48
N ILE A 344 -13.54 10.15 7.70
CA ILE A 344 -12.61 9.88 8.79
C ILE A 344 -13.29 9.02 9.83
N TYR A 345 -12.63 7.93 10.19
CA TYR A 345 -13.09 6.97 11.19
C TYR A 345 -12.05 6.83 12.31
N ASP A 346 -12.52 6.51 13.50
CA ASP A 346 -11.66 6.08 14.60
C ASP A 346 -11.07 4.69 14.31
N GLU A 347 -9.78 4.52 14.51
CA GLU A 347 -9.08 3.28 14.15
C GLU A 347 -9.49 2.10 15.03
N GLU A 348 -9.71 2.34 16.33
CA GLU A 348 -9.99 1.27 17.28
C GLU A 348 -11.43 0.78 17.18
N THR A 349 -12.39 1.70 17.10
CA THR A 349 -13.82 1.42 17.16
C THR A 349 -14.49 1.31 15.80
N PHE A 350 -13.86 1.82 14.74
CA PHE A 350 -14.45 2.02 13.42
C PHE A 350 -15.64 3.00 13.41
N GLU A 351 -15.79 3.82 14.45
CA GLU A 351 -16.84 4.83 14.48
C GLU A 351 -16.52 5.95 13.51
N PHE A 352 -17.55 6.37 12.74
CA PHE A 352 -17.46 7.53 11.87
C PHE A 352 -17.28 8.79 12.70
N LEU A 353 -16.24 9.58 12.42
CA LEU A 353 -15.97 10.83 13.13
C LEU A 353 -16.49 12.04 12.34
N ARG A 354 -16.10 12.17 11.08
CA ARG A 354 -16.48 13.32 10.21
C ARG A 354 -16.07 13.10 8.76
N THR A 355 -16.54 14.00 7.90
CA THR A 355 -16.11 14.11 6.51
C THR A 355 -15.38 15.43 6.28
N VAL A 356 -14.21 15.35 5.64
CA VAL A 356 -13.51 16.52 5.07
C VAL A 356 -13.90 16.63 3.61
N THR A 357 -14.30 17.83 3.17
CA THR A 357 -14.61 18.10 1.76
C THR A 357 -13.47 18.88 1.14
N LEU A 358 -12.95 18.35 0.04
CA LEU A 358 -11.97 19.00 -0.82
C LEU A 358 -12.70 19.82 -1.90
N ASP A 359 -12.02 20.74 -2.52
CA ASP A 359 -12.55 21.59 -3.60
C ASP A 359 -12.44 20.95 -5.00
N ALA A 360 -11.89 19.74 -5.09
CA ALA A 360 -11.80 18.98 -6.32
C ALA A 360 -11.88 17.46 -6.07
N ASP A 361 -12.38 16.71 -7.07
CA ASP A 361 -12.39 15.26 -7.04
C ASP A 361 -10.96 14.70 -7.19
N MET A 362 -10.61 13.74 -6.37
CA MET A 362 -9.32 13.06 -6.40
C MET A 362 -9.21 12.08 -7.55
N THR A 363 -8.04 11.99 -8.16
CA THR A 363 -7.71 11.02 -9.23
C THR A 363 -6.63 10.04 -8.83
N SER A 364 -5.69 10.48 -8.02
CA SER A 364 -4.60 9.68 -7.46
C SER A 364 -4.14 10.27 -6.14
N VAL A 365 -3.51 9.45 -5.31
CA VAL A 365 -2.99 9.89 -4.02
C VAL A 365 -1.67 9.17 -3.76
N VAL A 366 -0.68 9.91 -3.30
CA VAL A 366 0.51 9.38 -2.65
C VAL A 366 0.65 10.01 -1.26
N VAL A 367 0.85 9.18 -0.25
CA VAL A 367 1.01 9.60 1.14
C VAL A 367 2.48 9.56 1.50
N VAL A 368 2.98 10.65 2.04
CA VAL A 368 4.38 10.81 2.43
C VAL A 368 4.42 11.12 3.92
N PRO A 369 4.76 10.16 4.77
CA PRO A 369 4.94 10.39 6.19
C PRO A 369 6.05 11.40 6.44
N ASP A 370 5.90 12.26 7.44
CA ASP A 370 6.97 13.17 7.84
C ASP A 370 8.18 12.36 8.35
N PRO A 371 9.41 12.86 8.19
CA PRO A 371 10.57 12.22 8.79
C PRO A 371 10.39 12.12 10.29
N GLY A 372 10.63 10.93 10.83
CA GLY A 372 10.54 10.66 12.27
C GLY A 372 11.65 11.34 13.07
#